data_b53a427631ca836f8aca55a3f21a8f13
#
_entry.id   b53a427631ca836f8aca55a3f21a8f13
#
_cell.length_a   1.000
_cell.length_b   1.000
_cell.length_c   1.000
_cell.angle_alpha   90.00
_cell.angle_beta   90.00
_cell.angle_gamma   90.00
#
_symmetry.space_group_name_H-M   'P 1'
#
loop_
_entity.id
_entity.type
_entity.pdbx_description
1 polymer ?
#
loop_
_entity_poly.entity_id
_entity_poly.type
_entity_poly.pdbx_seq_one_letter_code
_entity_poly.pdbx_strand_id
1 'polypeptide(L)'
;VHSAGGVPMSSTSVTIGQGSLQGLELDGVVQFRGIPYAAPPVGERRFLAPAPPESWDGVRDATKFGSMSVQESGGITALLGDAALDSNEDCLFLNVTTPSCDDAARPVMVWIHGGAFTNGSSSTP
;
A
#
# COMPACT_ATOMS: atom_id res chain seq x y z
N VAL A 1 41.38 15.38 8.01
CA VAL A 1 40.07 15.29 8.64
C VAL A 1 39.04 15.13 7.53
N HIS A 2 38.63 13.87 7.25
CA HIS A 2 37.55 13.58 6.28
C HIS A 2 36.22 13.72 7.02
N SER A 3 35.47 14.74 6.65
CA SER A 3 34.05 14.88 7.02
C SER A 3 33.28 13.82 6.24
N ALA A 4 32.77 12.81 6.93
CA ALA A 4 31.80 11.90 6.36
C ALA A 4 30.50 12.70 6.10
N GLY A 5 30.25 13.00 4.83
CA GLY A 5 28.96 13.55 4.41
C GLY A 5 27.89 12.50 4.67
N GLY A 6 27.08 12.74 5.71
CA GLY A 6 25.90 11.93 5.96
C GLY A 6 24.97 12.02 4.73
N VAL A 7 24.60 10.87 4.18
CA VAL A 7 23.54 10.80 3.16
C VAL A 7 22.28 11.38 3.81
N PRO A 8 21.62 12.40 3.21
CA PRO A 8 20.40 12.93 3.79
C PRO A 8 19.38 11.80 3.87
N MET A 9 18.89 11.52 5.07
CA MET A 9 17.82 10.54 5.27
C MET A 9 16.60 11.04 4.51
N SER A 10 16.11 10.24 3.58
CA SER A 10 14.89 10.53 2.83
C SER A 10 13.73 10.67 3.80
N SER A 11 12.89 11.70 3.60
CA SER A 11 11.67 11.81 4.39
C SER A 11 10.80 10.57 4.11
N THR A 12 10.38 9.89 5.17
CA THR A 12 9.43 8.77 5.10
C THR A 12 7.98 9.22 5.34
N SER A 13 7.73 10.52 5.29
CA SER A 13 6.39 11.10 5.47
C SER A 13 6.00 11.92 4.25
N VAL A 14 4.73 11.82 3.86
CA VAL A 14 4.14 12.57 2.74
C VAL A 14 2.72 13.01 3.07
N THR A 15 2.30 14.17 2.57
CA THR A 15 0.91 14.62 2.66
C THR A 15 0.26 14.52 1.29
N ILE A 16 -0.90 13.87 1.24
CA ILE A 16 -1.75 13.70 0.06
C ILE A 16 -3.11 14.35 0.30
N GLY A 17 -4.00 14.32 -0.68
CA GLY A 17 -5.31 14.97 -0.58
C GLY A 17 -6.18 14.49 0.59
N GLN A 18 -6.01 13.25 1.04
CA GLN A 18 -6.78 12.66 2.14
C GLN A 18 -6.16 12.88 3.52
N GLY A 19 -4.87 13.19 3.61
CA GLY A 19 -4.16 13.37 4.88
C GLY A 19 -2.68 13.02 4.77
N SER A 20 -1.99 12.97 5.89
CA SER A 20 -0.57 12.62 5.94
C SER A 20 -0.36 11.12 6.13
N LEU A 21 0.72 10.61 5.54
CA LEU A 21 1.13 9.21 5.60
C LEU A 21 2.55 9.11 6.18
N GLN A 22 2.77 8.10 7.00
CA GLN A 22 4.09 7.69 7.45
C GLN A 22 4.42 6.34 6.82
N GLY A 23 5.40 6.32 5.93
CA GLY A 23 5.97 5.11 5.33
C GLY A 23 7.18 4.57 6.08
N LEU A 24 7.85 3.61 5.47
CA LEU A 24 9.11 3.05 5.97
C LEU A 24 10.19 3.12 4.90
N GLU A 25 11.44 3.21 5.33
CA GLU A 25 12.59 3.03 4.45
C GLU A 25 13.02 1.55 4.50
N LEU A 26 13.13 0.93 3.35
CA LEU A 26 13.57 -0.45 3.20
C LEU A 26 14.44 -0.56 1.95
N ASP A 27 15.64 -1.13 2.09
CA ASP A 27 16.58 -1.35 0.99
C ASP A 27 16.88 -0.09 0.14
N GLY A 28 16.93 1.08 0.78
CA GLY A 28 17.24 2.36 0.14
C GLY A 28 16.09 2.98 -0.65
N VAL A 29 14.87 2.50 -0.47
CA VAL A 29 13.65 3.10 -1.02
C VAL A 29 12.62 3.36 0.09
N VAL A 30 11.75 4.33 -0.14
CA VAL A 30 10.63 4.61 0.76
C VAL A 30 9.40 3.84 0.27
N GLN A 31 8.76 3.13 1.17
CA GLN A 31 7.54 2.36 0.90
C GLN A 31 6.38 2.89 1.74
N PHE A 32 5.26 3.09 1.09
CA PHE A 32 3.97 3.36 1.72
C PHE A 32 3.04 2.19 1.39
N ARG A 33 2.53 1.53 2.41
CA ARG A 33 1.73 0.31 2.31
C ARG A 33 0.33 0.55 2.87
N GLY A 34 -0.68 -0.13 2.31
CA GLY A 34 -2.04 -0.07 2.81
C GLY A 34 -2.70 1.30 2.68
N ILE A 35 -2.43 2.03 1.60
CA ILE A 35 -3.07 3.31 1.31
C ILE A 35 -4.47 3.02 0.73
N PRO A 36 -5.57 3.49 1.35
CA PRO A 36 -6.89 3.31 0.78
C PRO A 36 -7.05 4.16 -0.48
N TYR A 37 -7.45 3.54 -1.59
CA TYR A 37 -7.76 4.25 -2.83
C TYR A 37 -9.25 4.44 -3.07
N ALA A 38 -10.09 3.77 -2.28
CA ALA A 38 -11.54 3.92 -2.27
C ALA A 38 -12.07 3.66 -0.87
N ALA A 39 -13.31 4.10 -0.61
CA ALA A 39 -14.01 3.76 0.62
C ALA A 39 -14.25 2.24 0.71
N PRO A 40 -14.27 1.65 1.92
CA PRO A 40 -14.51 0.22 2.10
C PRO A 40 -15.79 -0.25 1.41
N PRO A 41 -15.74 -1.30 0.57
CA PRO A 41 -16.91 -1.83 -0.16
C PRO A 41 -17.74 -2.75 0.73
N VAL A 42 -18.13 -2.29 1.90
CA VAL A 42 -18.83 -3.06 2.94
C VAL A 42 -20.26 -2.59 3.13
N GLY A 43 -21.12 -3.45 3.69
CA GLY A 43 -22.50 -3.12 3.97
C GLY A 43 -23.26 -2.67 2.72
N GLU A 44 -23.86 -1.50 2.76
CA GLU A 44 -24.63 -0.95 1.63
C GLU A 44 -23.78 -0.61 0.41
N ARG A 45 -22.47 -0.49 0.55
CA ARG A 45 -21.53 -0.24 -0.57
C ARG A 45 -21.14 -1.49 -1.36
N ARG A 46 -21.52 -2.68 -0.90
CA ARG A 46 -21.22 -3.93 -1.63
C ARG A 46 -21.86 -3.91 -3.02
N PHE A 47 -21.06 -4.29 -4.03
CA PHE A 47 -21.45 -4.31 -5.45
C PHE A 47 -21.86 -2.97 -6.05
N LEU A 48 -21.65 -1.86 -5.36
CA LEU A 48 -21.84 -0.51 -5.92
C LEU A 48 -20.54 0.00 -6.57
N ALA A 49 -20.66 1.06 -7.34
CA ALA A 49 -19.51 1.79 -7.85
C ALA A 49 -18.63 2.29 -6.68
N PRO A 50 -17.28 2.30 -6.85
CA PRO A 50 -16.39 2.75 -5.78
C PRO A 50 -16.64 4.20 -5.41
N ALA A 51 -16.67 4.48 -4.11
CA ALA A 51 -16.72 5.84 -3.57
C ALA A 51 -15.30 6.33 -3.22
N PRO A 52 -15.04 7.65 -3.24
CA PRO A 52 -13.75 8.19 -2.81
C PRO A 52 -13.40 7.76 -1.38
N PRO A 53 -12.11 7.56 -1.07
CA PRO A 53 -11.68 7.26 0.28
C PRO A 53 -11.95 8.45 1.21
N GLU A 54 -12.22 8.17 2.48
CA GLU A 54 -12.40 9.21 3.50
C GLU A 54 -11.06 9.87 3.83
N SER A 55 -11.11 11.16 4.14
CA SER A 55 -9.95 11.87 4.67
C SER A 55 -9.75 11.51 6.14
N TRP A 56 -8.51 11.64 6.61
CA TRP A 56 -8.15 11.39 8.00
C TRP A 56 -7.38 12.56 8.59
N ASP A 57 -7.53 12.76 9.90
CA ASP A 57 -6.73 13.71 10.66
C ASP A 57 -5.42 13.08 11.12
N GLY A 58 -4.38 13.92 11.26
CA GLY A 58 -3.06 13.48 11.71
C GLY A 58 -2.30 12.64 10.68
N VAL A 59 -1.50 11.71 11.17
CA VAL A 59 -0.61 10.89 10.34
C VAL A 59 -1.07 9.42 10.38
N ARG A 60 -1.44 8.88 9.22
CA ARG A 60 -1.78 7.47 9.05
C ARG A 60 -0.51 6.63 8.94
N ASP A 61 -0.46 5.53 9.70
CA ASP A 61 0.59 4.51 9.57
C ASP A 61 0.43 3.77 8.22
N ALA A 62 1.40 3.98 7.33
CA ALA A 62 1.50 3.31 6.05
C ALA A 62 2.72 2.38 5.98
N THR A 63 3.10 1.77 7.09
CA THR A 63 4.21 0.82 7.18
C THR A 63 3.76 -0.63 6.98
N LYS A 64 2.46 -0.91 7.05
CA LYS A 64 1.86 -2.26 6.97
C LYS A 64 0.96 -2.39 5.75
N PHE A 65 0.98 -3.56 5.13
CA PHE A 65 0.03 -3.87 4.07
C PHE A 65 -1.42 -3.84 4.60
N GLY A 66 -2.35 -3.40 3.75
CA GLY A 66 -3.77 -3.54 4.00
C GLY A 66 -4.23 -4.99 3.82
N SER A 67 -5.45 -5.29 4.25
CA SER A 67 -6.05 -6.61 4.07
C SER A 67 -6.20 -6.95 2.59
N MET A 68 -6.06 -8.21 2.26
CA MET A 68 -6.41 -8.72 0.93
C MET A 68 -7.91 -8.97 0.83
N SER A 69 -8.42 -9.04 -0.40
CA SER A 69 -9.81 -9.42 -0.64
C SER A 69 -10.09 -10.83 -0.12
N VAL A 70 -11.33 -11.06 0.32
CA VAL A 70 -11.78 -12.40 0.74
C VAL A 70 -11.63 -13.36 -0.43
N GLN A 71 -10.87 -14.42 -0.26
CA GLN A 71 -10.55 -15.41 -1.26
C GLN A 71 -10.33 -16.78 -0.61
N GLU A 72 -10.45 -17.85 -1.39
CA GLU A 72 -10.19 -19.19 -0.87
C GLU A 72 -8.69 -19.37 -0.59
N SER A 73 -8.37 -19.77 0.63
CA SER A 73 -7.02 -20.16 1.02
C SER A 73 -6.74 -21.57 0.52
N GLY A 74 -5.90 -21.72 -0.48
CA GLY A 74 -5.55 -23.05 -0.99
C GLY A 74 -4.69 -23.03 -2.27
N GLY A 75 -4.05 -24.14 -2.57
CA GLY A 75 -3.25 -24.31 -3.75
C GLY A 75 -1.90 -23.60 -3.73
N ILE A 76 -1.50 -23.03 -4.85
CA ILE A 76 -0.17 -22.43 -5.05
C ILE A 76 0.06 -21.19 -4.17
N THR A 77 -0.99 -20.47 -3.78
CA THR A 77 -0.91 -19.29 -2.92
C THR A 77 -0.49 -19.64 -1.50
N ALA A 78 -1.01 -20.75 -0.95
CA ALA A 78 -0.57 -21.25 0.35
C ALA A 78 0.92 -21.67 0.36
N LEU A 79 1.41 -22.14 -0.79
CA LEU A 79 2.83 -22.52 -0.98
C LEU A 79 3.75 -21.30 -1.10
N LEU A 80 3.23 -20.16 -1.60
CA LEU A 80 3.99 -18.92 -1.80
C LEU A 80 4.00 -17.99 -0.57
N GLY A 81 3.40 -18.40 0.55
CA GLY A 81 3.50 -17.66 1.81
C GLY A 81 2.37 -16.68 2.12
N ASP A 82 1.25 -16.74 1.43
CA ASP A 82 0.04 -15.90 1.64
C ASP A 82 -0.67 -16.15 2.99
N ALA A 83 -0.19 -17.10 3.78
CA ALA A 83 -0.81 -17.51 5.05
C ALA A 83 -0.79 -16.46 6.17
N ALA A 84 -0.17 -15.30 5.96
CA ALA A 84 0.03 -14.28 6.98
C ALA A 84 -0.79 -12.99 6.77
N LEU A 85 -1.54 -12.87 5.67
CA LEU A 85 -2.29 -11.66 5.37
C LEU A 85 -3.74 -11.79 5.83
N ASP A 86 -4.20 -10.76 6.51
CA ASP A 86 -5.60 -10.66 6.91
C ASP A 86 -6.49 -10.49 5.67
N SER A 87 -7.53 -11.31 5.58
CA SER A 87 -8.53 -11.29 4.50
C SER A 87 -9.78 -10.58 5.00
N ASN A 88 -10.19 -9.51 4.31
CA ASN A 88 -11.31 -8.67 4.72
C ASN A 88 -12.05 -8.10 3.51
N GLU A 89 -13.32 -7.76 3.66
CA GLU A 89 -14.07 -7.02 2.64
C GLU A 89 -13.54 -5.58 2.48
N ASP A 90 -12.98 -4.97 3.54
CA ASP A 90 -12.20 -3.73 3.46
C ASP A 90 -10.80 -4.05 2.92
N CYS A 91 -10.67 -4.07 1.59
CA CYS A 91 -9.49 -4.55 0.88
C CYS A 91 -9.01 -3.60 -0.24
N LEU A 92 -9.58 -2.41 -0.37
CA LEU A 92 -9.27 -1.49 -1.47
C LEU A 92 -8.05 -0.62 -1.12
N PHE A 93 -6.87 -1.26 -1.07
CA PHE A 93 -5.61 -0.65 -0.73
C PHE A 93 -4.60 -0.78 -1.88
N LEU A 94 -3.71 0.20 -1.97
CA LEU A 94 -2.54 0.17 -2.85
C LEU A 94 -1.26 0.41 -2.03
N ASN A 95 -0.12 0.10 -2.66
CA ASN A 95 1.18 0.37 -2.10
C ASN A 95 1.99 1.22 -3.07
N VAL A 96 2.86 2.07 -2.55
CA VAL A 96 3.76 2.91 -3.34
C VAL A 96 5.19 2.66 -2.89
N THR A 97 6.10 2.47 -3.85
CA THR A 97 7.53 2.42 -3.62
C THR A 97 8.18 3.55 -4.42
N THR A 98 8.99 4.36 -3.77
CA THR A 98 9.70 5.49 -4.40
C THR A 98 11.12 5.60 -3.85
N PRO A 99 12.10 6.03 -4.67
CA PRO A 99 13.45 6.29 -4.17
C PRO A 99 13.50 7.46 -3.18
N SER A 100 12.57 8.43 -3.27
CA SER A 100 12.46 9.51 -2.29
C SER A 100 11.10 10.23 -2.41
N CYS A 101 10.73 10.95 -1.34
CA CYS A 101 9.57 11.84 -1.31
C CYS A 101 10.01 13.26 -1.65
N ASP A 102 10.08 13.58 -2.94
CA ASP A 102 10.49 14.87 -3.47
C ASP A 102 9.65 15.25 -4.70
N ASP A 103 9.89 16.44 -5.26
CA ASP A 103 9.16 16.99 -6.40
C ASP A 103 9.75 16.59 -7.77
N ALA A 104 10.51 15.51 -7.86
CA ALA A 104 11.25 15.12 -9.06
C ALA A 104 10.38 14.62 -10.23
N ALA A 105 9.05 14.56 -10.07
CA ALA A 105 8.08 14.18 -11.11
C ALA A 105 8.48 12.90 -11.88
N ARG A 106 8.80 11.83 -11.17
CA ARG A 106 9.26 10.57 -11.74
C ARG A 106 8.18 9.89 -12.54
N PRO A 107 8.52 9.14 -13.60
CA PRO A 107 7.59 8.23 -14.24
C PRO A 107 6.99 7.24 -13.23
N VAL A 108 5.70 6.96 -13.36
CA VAL A 108 4.99 6.01 -12.48
C VAL A 108 4.70 4.73 -13.26
N MET A 109 5.12 3.59 -12.69
CA MET A 109 4.73 2.27 -13.16
C MET A 109 3.63 1.74 -12.24
N VAL A 110 2.48 1.42 -12.80
CA VAL A 110 1.37 0.79 -12.06
C VAL A 110 1.40 -0.71 -12.31
N TRP A 111 1.53 -1.47 -11.21
CA TRP A 111 1.44 -2.92 -11.23
C TRP A 111 0.08 -3.37 -10.71
N ILE A 112 -0.62 -4.18 -11.49
CA ILE A 112 -1.87 -4.83 -11.10
C ILE A 112 -1.58 -6.32 -11.02
N HIS A 113 -1.76 -6.91 -9.83
CA HIS A 113 -1.45 -8.32 -9.60
C HIS A 113 -2.36 -9.24 -10.44
N GLY A 114 -1.84 -10.42 -10.75
CA GLY A 114 -2.60 -11.50 -11.40
C GLY A 114 -3.50 -12.24 -10.41
N GLY A 115 -4.05 -13.39 -10.84
CA GLY A 115 -4.86 -14.27 -9.98
C GLY A 115 -6.20 -14.65 -10.61
N ALA A 116 -6.36 -14.43 -11.92
CA ALA A 116 -7.54 -14.82 -12.70
C ALA A 116 -8.88 -14.35 -12.09
N PHE A 117 -8.87 -13.19 -11.42
CA PHE A 117 -10.00 -12.60 -10.68
C PHE A 117 -10.52 -13.44 -9.50
N THR A 118 -9.80 -14.47 -9.08
CA THR A 118 -10.20 -15.35 -7.98
C THR A 118 -9.27 -15.30 -6.78
N ASN A 119 -8.03 -14.86 -6.95
CA ASN A 119 -7.03 -14.79 -5.90
C ASN A 119 -5.96 -13.73 -6.19
N GLY A 120 -5.01 -13.59 -5.28
CA GLY A 120 -3.90 -12.65 -5.36
C GLY A 120 -4.11 -11.40 -4.49
N SER A 121 -3.03 -10.66 -4.29
CA SER A 121 -3.07 -9.40 -3.55
C SER A 121 -1.90 -8.50 -3.95
N SER A 122 -1.96 -7.23 -3.57
CA SER A 122 -0.86 -6.27 -3.76
C SER A 122 0.31 -6.46 -2.79
N SER A 123 0.19 -7.37 -1.85
CA SER A 123 1.19 -7.70 -0.82
C SER A 123 1.91 -9.02 -1.07
N THR A 124 1.52 -9.75 -2.09
CA THR A 124 2.21 -10.96 -2.55
C THR A 124 3.46 -10.58 -3.36
N PRO A 125 4.62 -11.24 -3.14
CA PRO A 125 5.86 -10.99 -3.87
C PRO A 125 5.75 -11.26 -5.36
#